data_4277afb72e97d9cd53f67b7d2d4b2712
#
_entry.id   4277afb72e97d9cd53f67b7d2d4b2712
#
_cell.length_a   1.000
_cell.length_b   1.000
_cell.length_c   1.000
_cell.angle_alpha   90.00
_cell.angle_beta   90.00
_cell.angle_gamma   90.00
#
_symmetry.space_group_name_H-M   'P 1'
#
loop_
_entity.id
_entity.type
_entity.pdbx_description
1 polymer ?
#
loop_
_entity_poly.entity_id
_entity_poly.type
_entity_poly.pdbx_seq_one_letter_code
_entity_poly.pdbx_strand_id
1 'polypeptide(L)'
;MSREAEAILREIEKEAERRFLPIIGPIRGKALANLVAQLKPKRILEVGTLVGYSTIIIGKELDDKAEILTIERDSDEAEEARRNIERAKIKPKVKVIVGDAAEILPKLEGKFDLVFLDEDKSEYLIHLKMIEDKLHRGSVVVADNAGLYAHYMRNYLNYVRNSGRYRSRFLKLGEDGFEVSVKL
;
A
#
# COMPACT_ATOMS: atom_id res chain seq x y z
N MET A 1 9.76 11.31 14.12
CA MET A 1 9.48 11.50 12.67
C MET A 1 10.79 11.90 12.01
N SER A 2 11.17 11.21 10.94
CA SER A 2 12.37 11.58 10.18
C SER A 2 12.09 12.86 9.37
N ARG A 3 12.92 13.90 9.56
CA ARG A 3 12.83 15.15 8.80
C ARG A 3 13.09 14.90 7.31
N GLU A 4 13.93 13.92 7.02
CA GLU A 4 14.27 13.51 5.67
C GLU A 4 13.05 12.92 4.95
N ALA A 5 12.30 12.02 5.59
CA ALA A 5 11.09 11.44 4.99
C ALA A 5 10.06 12.53 4.65
N GLU A 6 9.81 13.48 5.54
CA GLU A 6 8.89 14.59 5.28
C GLU A 6 9.38 15.52 4.13
N ALA A 7 10.69 15.70 4.00
CA ALA A 7 11.26 16.49 2.89
C ALA A 7 11.05 15.79 1.55
N ILE A 8 11.33 14.48 1.48
CA ILE A 8 11.14 13.69 0.24
C ILE A 8 9.66 13.61 -0.15
N LEU A 9 8.75 13.40 0.81
CA LEU A 9 7.31 13.39 0.52
C LEU A 9 6.87 14.72 -0.12
N ARG A 10 7.32 15.86 0.40
CA ARG A 10 7.02 17.18 -0.19
C ARG A 10 7.65 17.39 -1.57
N GLU A 11 8.84 16.83 -1.83
CA GLU A 11 9.44 16.86 -3.16
C GLU A 11 8.58 16.09 -4.15
N ILE A 12 8.15 14.87 -3.81
CA ILE A 12 7.26 14.03 -4.65
C ILE A 12 5.91 14.74 -4.90
N GLU A 13 5.31 15.34 -3.87
CA GLU A 13 4.05 16.09 -4.01
C GLU A 13 4.16 17.24 -4.99
N LYS A 14 5.27 18.04 -4.91
CA LYS A 14 5.54 19.12 -5.87
C LYS A 14 5.79 18.61 -7.28
N GLU A 15 6.39 17.46 -7.40
CA GLU A 15 6.62 16.82 -8.70
C GLU A 15 5.29 16.35 -9.33
N ALA A 16 4.39 15.82 -8.53
CA ALA A 16 3.04 15.42 -8.95
C ALA A 16 2.19 16.61 -9.46
N GLU A 17 2.52 17.85 -9.10
CA GLU A 17 1.91 19.05 -9.68
C GLU A 17 2.43 19.39 -11.09
N ARG A 18 3.60 18.86 -11.47
CA ARG A 18 4.31 19.20 -12.71
C ARG A 18 4.24 18.12 -13.77
N ARG A 19 4.15 16.86 -13.36
CA ARG A 19 3.97 15.69 -14.23
C ARG A 19 2.84 14.84 -13.73
N PHE A 20 2.21 14.06 -14.61
CA PHE A 20 1.23 13.06 -14.16
C PHE A 20 1.92 12.02 -13.29
N LEU A 21 1.59 12.03 -11.99
CA LEU A 21 2.10 11.11 -11.00
C LEU A 21 0.94 10.75 -10.04
N PRO A 22 0.32 9.57 -10.20
CA PRO A 22 -0.91 9.22 -9.48
C PRO A 22 -0.63 8.74 -8.04
N ILE A 23 0.00 9.59 -7.23
CA ILE A 23 0.22 9.32 -5.80
C ILE A 23 -1.09 9.45 -5.01
N ILE A 24 -1.18 8.77 -3.87
CA ILE A 24 -2.36 8.87 -2.98
C ILE A 24 -2.55 10.29 -2.40
N GLY A 25 -1.51 11.10 -2.39
CA GLY A 25 -1.53 12.49 -1.91
C GLY A 25 -1.65 12.63 -0.38
N PRO A 26 -1.57 13.87 0.13
CA PRO A 26 -1.40 14.12 1.58
C PRO A 26 -2.61 13.71 2.42
N ILE A 27 -3.84 13.83 1.91
CA ILE A 27 -5.05 13.49 2.69
C ILE A 27 -5.10 11.98 2.96
N ARG A 28 -5.00 11.16 1.91
CA ARG A 28 -4.99 9.69 2.04
C ARG A 28 -3.69 9.21 2.69
N GLY A 29 -2.58 9.85 2.41
CA GLY A 29 -1.29 9.58 3.05
C GLY A 29 -1.34 9.75 4.57
N LYS A 30 -1.98 10.82 5.08
CA LYS A 30 -2.19 11.01 6.52
C LYS A 30 -3.06 9.91 7.14
N ALA A 31 -4.11 9.49 6.44
CA ALA A 31 -4.98 8.41 6.90
C ALA A 31 -4.23 7.07 6.95
N LEU A 32 -3.41 6.77 5.93
CA LEU A 32 -2.56 5.58 5.88
C LEU A 32 -1.54 5.59 7.02
N ALA A 33 -0.84 6.71 7.25
CA ALA A 33 0.10 6.88 8.34
C ALA A 33 -0.56 6.61 9.72
N ASN A 34 -1.74 7.19 9.96
CA ASN A 34 -2.48 6.96 11.21
C ASN A 34 -2.86 5.49 11.40
N LEU A 35 -3.29 4.81 10.33
CA LEU A 35 -3.63 3.40 10.36
C LEU A 35 -2.40 2.56 10.72
N VAL A 36 -1.27 2.80 10.06
CA VAL A 36 0.00 2.11 10.32
C VAL A 36 0.49 2.35 11.75
N ALA A 37 0.44 3.59 12.24
CA ALA A 37 0.83 3.95 13.61
C ALA A 37 -0.01 3.24 14.68
N GLN A 38 -1.31 3.00 14.40
CA GLN A 38 -2.20 2.25 15.30
C GLN A 38 -1.96 0.73 15.24
N LEU A 39 -1.79 0.19 14.04
CA LEU A 39 -1.61 -1.26 13.82
C LEU A 39 -0.22 -1.74 14.21
N LYS A 40 0.81 -0.91 14.01
CA LYS A 40 2.23 -1.25 14.19
C LYS A 40 2.61 -2.58 13.53
N PRO A 41 2.30 -2.76 12.23
CA PRO A 41 2.55 -4.00 11.53
C PRO A 41 4.07 -4.27 11.47
N LYS A 42 4.45 -5.53 11.47
CA LYS A 42 5.86 -5.95 11.36
C LYS A 42 6.21 -6.37 9.95
N ARG A 43 5.26 -6.91 9.23
CA ARG A 43 5.48 -7.35 7.85
C ARG A 43 4.39 -6.82 6.94
N ILE A 44 4.81 -5.99 6.00
CA ILE A 44 3.94 -5.22 5.12
C ILE A 44 4.17 -5.64 3.67
N LEU A 45 3.07 -5.80 2.93
CA LEU A 45 3.08 -5.95 1.48
C LEU A 45 2.40 -4.74 0.85
N GLU A 46 3.03 -4.15 -0.13
CA GLU A 46 2.46 -3.11 -0.97
C GLU A 46 2.45 -3.58 -2.43
N VAL A 47 1.34 -3.38 -3.12
CA VAL A 47 1.21 -3.64 -4.56
C VAL A 47 0.94 -2.31 -5.24
N GLY A 48 1.90 -1.86 -6.04
CA GLY A 48 1.95 -0.51 -6.63
C GLY A 48 2.87 0.41 -5.82
N THR A 49 4.17 0.40 -6.14
CA THR A 49 5.17 1.25 -5.48
C THR A 49 5.20 2.64 -6.07
N LEU A 50 5.02 2.73 -7.40
CA LEU A 50 5.25 3.94 -8.18
C LEU A 50 6.64 4.53 -7.83
N VAL A 51 6.70 5.75 -7.34
CA VAL A 51 7.94 6.43 -6.94
C VAL A 51 8.23 6.32 -5.42
N GLY A 52 7.51 5.44 -4.69
CA GLY A 52 7.75 5.15 -3.29
C GLY A 52 7.05 6.08 -2.28
N TYR A 53 6.07 6.87 -2.71
CA TYR A 53 5.38 7.83 -1.83
C TYR A 53 4.66 7.13 -0.67
N SER A 54 3.79 6.16 -0.95
CA SER A 54 3.07 5.37 0.06
C SER A 54 4.01 4.50 0.88
N THR A 55 5.04 3.92 0.26
CA THR A 55 6.09 3.16 0.97
C THR A 55 6.77 4.01 2.05
N ILE A 56 7.12 5.26 1.73
CA ILE A 56 7.75 6.20 2.68
C ILE A 56 6.76 6.58 3.79
N ILE A 57 5.48 6.81 3.46
CA ILE A 57 4.43 7.10 4.45
C ILE A 57 4.26 5.93 5.42
N ILE A 58 4.21 4.70 4.94
CA ILE A 58 4.15 3.50 5.79
C ILE A 58 5.41 3.41 6.65
N GLY A 59 6.57 3.50 6.02
CA GLY A 59 7.85 3.25 6.66
C GLY A 59 8.22 4.27 7.74
N LYS A 60 7.81 5.55 7.61
CA LYS A 60 8.11 6.58 8.62
C LYS A 60 7.41 6.36 9.97
N GLU A 61 6.34 5.55 9.99
CA GLU A 61 5.59 5.21 11.21
C GLU A 61 6.08 3.93 11.89
N LEU A 62 7.07 3.25 11.29
CA LEU A 62 7.55 1.95 11.74
C LEU A 62 8.96 2.01 12.33
N ASP A 63 9.32 0.98 13.09
CA ASP A 63 10.67 0.79 13.63
C ASP A 63 11.55 -0.06 12.68
N ASP A 64 12.79 -0.29 13.07
CA ASP A 64 13.78 -1.08 12.33
C ASP A 64 13.53 -2.59 12.34
N LYS A 65 12.52 -3.06 13.09
CA LYS A 65 12.10 -4.47 13.15
C LYS A 65 11.04 -4.80 12.09
N ALA A 66 10.51 -3.80 11.43
CA ALA A 66 9.52 -4.00 10.38
C ALA A 66 10.19 -4.23 9.02
N GLU A 67 9.50 -4.97 8.16
CA GLU A 67 9.87 -5.24 6.77
C GLU A 67 8.74 -4.82 5.84
N ILE A 68 9.08 -4.09 4.78
CA ILE A 68 8.15 -3.71 3.70
C ILE A 68 8.62 -4.40 2.42
N LEU A 69 7.75 -5.23 1.84
CA LEU A 69 7.89 -5.72 0.48
C LEU A 69 6.96 -4.88 -0.39
N THR A 70 7.48 -4.26 -1.42
CA THR A 70 6.70 -3.46 -2.36
C THR A 70 6.99 -3.88 -3.79
N ILE A 71 5.94 -3.99 -4.61
CA ILE A 71 6.00 -4.52 -5.97
C ILE A 71 5.69 -3.39 -6.95
N GLU A 72 6.54 -3.24 -7.96
CA GLU A 72 6.36 -2.28 -9.04
C GLU A 72 6.63 -2.96 -10.39
N ARG A 73 5.72 -2.74 -11.35
CA ARG A 73 5.83 -3.31 -12.69
C ARG A 73 6.86 -2.57 -13.53
N ASP A 74 6.89 -1.25 -13.44
CA ASP A 74 7.79 -0.39 -14.19
C ASP A 74 9.17 -0.31 -13.52
N SER A 75 10.22 -0.66 -14.27
CA SER A 75 11.59 -0.67 -13.76
C SER A 75 12.13 0.71 -13.44
N ASP A 76 11.73 1.74 -14.20
CA ASP A 76 12.21 3.11 -14.03
C ASP A 76 11.54 3.75 -12.81
N GLU A 77 10.25 3.51 -12.61
CA GLU A 77 9.51 3.91 -11.41
C GLU A 77 10.07 3.20 -10.16
N ALA A 78 10.33 1.90 -10.24
CA ALA A 78 10.95 1.15 -9.15
C ALA A 78 12.33 1.68 -8.77
N GLU A 79 13.14 2.09 -9.75
CA GLU A 79 14.46 2.68 -9.50
C GLU A 79 14.34 4.07 -8.87
N GLU A 80 13.40 4.88 -9.32
CA GLU A 80 13.07 6.17 -8.68
C GLU A 80 12.60 5.95 -7.23
N ALA A 81 11.74 4.95 -7.00
CA ALA A 81 11.28 4.59 -5.66
C ALA A 81 12.45 4.22 -4.74
N ARG A 82 13.40 3.40 -5.20
CA ARG A 82 14.59 3.02 -4.41
C ARG A 82 15.38 4.26 -3.99
N ARG A 83 15.64 5.18 -4.91
CA ARG A 83 16.33 6.44 -4.61
C ARG A 83 15.59 7.29 -3.58
N ASN A 84 14.28 7.42 -3.73
CA ASN A 84 13.45 8.20 -2.80
C ASN A 84 13.40 7.57 -1.40
N ILE A 85 13.25 6.24 -1.33
CA ILE A 85 13.24 5.48 -0.08
C ILE A 85 14.58 5.60 0.66
N GLU A 86 15.69 5.47 -0.05
CA GLU A 86 17.03 5.64 0.51
C GLU A 86 17.24 7.05 1.06
N ARG A 87 16.86 8.09 0.31
CA ARG A 87 16.93 9.50 0.74
C ARG A 87 16.04 9.81 1.93
N ALA A 88 14.87 9.14 2.02
CA ALA A 88 13.92 9.33 3.10
C ALA A 88 14.41 8.77 4.46
N LYS A 89 15.43 7.90 4.46
CA LYS A 89 16.03 7.30 5.66
C LYS A 89 15.00 6.71 6.63
N ILE A 90 14.00 6.03 6.08
CA ILE A 90 13.03 5.29 6.91
C ILE A 90 13.71 4.10 7.59
N LYS A 91 13.22 3.71 8.76
CA LYS A 91 13.88 2.67 9.58
C LYS A 91 13.65 1.24 9.12
N PRO A 92 12.44 0.87 8.63
CA PRO A 92 12.18 -0.51 8.21
C PRO A 92 13.09 -0.94 7.07
N LYS A 93 13.30 -2.26 7.00
CA LYS A 93 13.89 -2.86 5.81
C LYS A 93 12.89 -2.82 4.67
N VAL A 94 13.26 -2.20 3.56
CA VAL A 94 12.42 -2.13 2.36
C VAL A 94 13.04 -2.94 1.22
N LYS A 95 12.20 -3.76 0.57
CA LYS A 95 12.56 -4.50 -0.64
C LYS A 95 11.61 -4.12 -1.77
N VAL A 96 12.12 -3.40 -2.76
CA VAL A 96 11.39 -3.09 -4.00
C VAL A 96 11.62 -4.22 -5.00
N ILE A 97 10.55 -4.92 -5.36
CA ILE A 97 10.55 -6.05 -6.30
C ILE A 97 9.98 -5.57 -7.62
N VAL A 98 10.75 -5.69 -8.70
CA VAL A 98 10.32 -5.32 -10.04
C VAL A 98 9.64 -6.49 -10.72
N GLY A 99 8.45 -6.30 -11.26
CA GLY A 99 7.73 -7.26 -12.06
C GLY A 99 6.22 -7.24 -11.85
N ASP A 100 5.55 -8.15 -12.53
CA ASP A 100 4.09 -8.32 -12.44
C ASP A 100 3.70 -8.91 -11.09
N ALA A 101 2.75 -8.24 -10.41
CA ALA A 101 2.26 -8.70 -9.12
C ALA A 101 1.66 -10.11 -9.19
N ALA A 102 0.94 -10.44 -10.27
CA ALA A 102 0.36 -11.76 -10.45
C ALA A 102 1.40 -12.88 -10.54
N GLU A 103 2.63 -12.57 -10.99
CA GLU A 103 3.73 -13.54 -11.03
C GLU A 103 4.50 -13.62 -9.70
N ILE A 104 4.55 -12.51 -8.95
CA ILE A 104 5.34 -12.38 -7.73
C ILE A 104 4.57 -12.86 -6.51
N LEU A 105 3.30 -12.43 -6.35
CA LEU A 105 2.49 -12.70 -5.15
C LEU A 105 2.40 -14.18 -4.76
N PRO A 106 2.21 -15.14 -5.70
CA PRO A 106 2.17 -16.56 -5.34
C PRO A 106 3.47 -17.09 -4.75
N LYS A 107 4.61 -16.49 -5.13
CA LYS A 107 5.96 -16.92 -4.73
C LYS A 107 6.43 -16.32 -3.40
N LEU A 108 5.68 -15.34 -2.86
CA LEU A 108 6.01 -14.75 -1.57
C LEU A 108 5.79 -15.76 -0.45
N GLU A 109 6.67 -15.72 0.55
CA GLU A 109 6.61 -16.59 1.72
C GLU A 109 6.26 -15.80 2.98
N GLY A 110 5.78 -16.53 4.00
CA GLY A 110 5.45 -15.98 5.30
C GLY A 110 4.09 -15.27 5.34
N LYS A 111 3.79 -14.62 6.47
CA LYS A 111 2.52 -13.94 6.70
C LYS A 111 2.70 -12.42 6.70
N PHE A 112 1.66 -11.70 6.30
CA PHE A 112 1.64 -10.24 6.29
C PHE A 112 0.62 -9.73 7.32
N ASP A 113 0.99 -8.67 8.03
CA ASP A 113 0.11 -7.98 8.99
C ASP A 113 -0.73 -6.91 8.30
N LEU A 114 -0.13 -6.26 7.30
CA LEU A 114 -0.76 -5.21 6.49
C LEU A 114 -0.48 -5.45 5.01
N VAL A 115 -1.52 -5.31 4.19
CA VAL A 115 -1.41 -5.28 2.73
C VAL A 115 -2.02 -3.98 2.23
N PHE A 116 -1.30 -3.25 1.40
CA PHE A 116 -1.77 -2.05 0.72
C PHE A 116 -1.86 -2.32 -0.78
N LEU A 117 -3.07 -2.16 -1.35
CA LEU A 117 -3.35 -2.36 -2.78
C LEU A 117 -3.58 -1.00 -3.44
N ASP A 118 -2.69 -0.60 -4.33
CA ASP A 118 -2.75 0.66 -5.09
C ASP A 118 -2.18 0.50 -6.50
N GLU A 119 -2.74 -0.42 -7.26
CA GLU A 119 -2.40 -0.69 -8.66
C GLU A 119 -3.67 -0.70 -9.52
N ASP A 120 -3.77 -1.59 -10.52
CA ASP A 120 -4.97 -1.76 -11.33
C ASP A 120 -6.14 -2.28 -10.48
N LYS A 121 -7.20 -1.47 -10.41
CA LYS A 121 -8.36 -1.72 -9.54
C LYS A 121 -9.14 -2.97 -9.94
N SER A 122 -9.08 -3.37 -11.19
CA SER A 122 -9.71 -4.60 -11.69
C SER A 122 -9.03 -5.88 -11.19
N GLU A 123 -7.77 -5.79 -10.77
CA GLU A 123 -6.94 -6.91 -10.31
C GLU A 123 -6.95 -7.13 -8.79
N TYR A 124 -7.52 -6.21 -8.00
CA TYR A 124 -7.49 -6.28 -6.52
C TYR A 124 -8.01 -7.59 -5.94
N LEU A 125 -9.09 -8.16 -6.49
CA LEU A 125 -9.60 -9.45 -6.01
C LEU A 125 -8.63 -10.59 -6.35
N ILE A 126 -8.03 -10.56 -7.53
CA ILE A 126 -7.07 -11.57 -7.98
C ILE A 126 -5.86 -11.55 -7.08
N HIS A 127 -5.29 -10.35 -6.84
CA HIS A 127 -4.14 -10.17 -5.96
C HIS A 127 -4.44 -10.59 -4.51
N LEU A 128 -5.62 -10.22 -3.98
CA LEU A 128 -6.04 -10.66 -2.65
C LEU A 128 -6.13 -12.19 -2.56
N LYS A 129 -6.70 -12.86 -3.57
CA LYS A 129 -6.80 -14.32 -3.60
C LYS A 129 -5.43 -15.01 -3.63
N MET A 130 -4.45 -14.44 -4.33
CA MET A 130 -3.09 -14.99 -4.42
C MET A 130 -2.32 -14.93 -3.08
N ILE A 131 -2.72 -14.03 -2.18
CA ILE A 131 -2.05 -13.84 -0.88
C ILE A 131 -2.94 -14.17 0.31
N GLU A 132 -4.19 -14.60 0.10
CA GLU A 132 -5.15 -14.82 1.19
C GLU A 132 -4.68 -15.88 2.19
N ASP A 133 -3.95 -16.89 1.74
CA ASP A 133 -3.29 -17.90 2.57
C ASP A 133 -2.10 -17.32 3.37
N LYS A 134 -1.55 -16.17 2.95
CA LYS A 134 -0.47 -15.45 3.60
C LYS A 134 -0.96 -14.36 4.57
N LEU A 135 -2.26 -14.31 4.82
CA LEU A 135 -2.88 -13.47 5.84
C LEU A 135 -3.23 -14.31 7.06
N HIS A 136 -3.02 -13.76 8.24
CA HIS A 136 -3.49 -14.35 9.50
C HIS A 136 -4.75 -13.64 10.00
N ARG A 137 -5.41 -14.19 11.00
CA ARG A 137 -6.53 -13.51 11.67
C ARG A 137 -6.03 -12.18 12.26
N GLY A 138 -6.73 -11.07 11.92
CA GLY A 138 -6.35 -9.71 12.31
C GLY A 138 -5.48 -8.98 11.30
N SER A 139 -4.97 -9.65 10.24
CA SER A 139 -4.32 -8.95 9.12
C SER A 139 -5.27 -7.94 8.50
N VAL A 140 -4.72 -6.80 8.10
CA VAL A 140 -5.48 -5.69 7.51
C VAL A 140 -5.11 -5.55 6.04
N VAL A 141 -6.13 -5.47 5.19
CA VAL A 141 -5.98 -5.13 3.77
C VAL A 141 -6.58 -3.75 3.54
N VAL A 142 -5.82 -2.85 2.97
CA VAL A 142 -6.23 -1.50 2.59
C VAL A 142 -6.20 -1.39 1.08
N ALA A 143 -7.34 -1.11 0.47
CA ALA A 143 -7.46 -0.89 -0.96
C ALA A 143 -7.74 0.58 -1.25
N ASP A 144 -6.87 1.22 -2.05
CA ASP A 144 -7.06 2.62 -2.45
C ASP A 144 -8.14 2.76 -3.54
N ASN A 145 -8.64 3.98 -3.69
CA ASN A 145 -9.63 4.38 -4.69
C ASN A 145 -10.99 3.65 -4.60
N ALA A 146 -11.35 3.18 -3.42
CA ALA A 146 -12.60 2.44 -3.20
C ALA A 146 -13.89 3.29 -3.25
N GLY A 147 -13.76 4.60 -3.43
CA GLY A 147 -14.86 5.53 -3.70
C GLY A 147 -15.05 5.78 -5.18
N LEU A 148 -14.19 6.61 -5.79
CA LEU A 148 -14.30 7.04 -7.19
C LEU A 148 -14.22 5.88 -8.19
N TYR A 149 -13.36 4.90 -7.90
CA TYR A 149 -13.13 3.75 -8.77
C TYR A 149 -13.81 2.46 -8.29
N ALA A 150 -14.79 2.55 -7.36
CA ALA A 150 -15.52 1.40 -6.82
C ALA A 150 -16.12 0.49 -7.91
N HIS A 151 -16.51 1.06 -9.04
CA HIS A 151 -17.12 0.31 -10.15
C HIS A 151 -16.11 -0.62 -10.87
N TYR A 152 -14.81 -0.32 -10.85
CA TYR A 152 -13.77 -1.20 -11.40
C TYR A 152 -13.42 -2.35 -10.45
N MET A 153 -13.60 -2.15 -9.13
CA MET A 153 -13.28 -3.15 -8.11
C MET A 153 -14.51 -3.79 -7.46
N ARG A 154 -15.65 -3.83 -8.13
CA ARG A 154 -16.92 -4.37 -7.58
C ARG A 154 -16.76 -5.78 -6.99
N ASN A 155 -16.03 -6.65 -7.70
CA ASN A 155 -15.82 -8.03 -7.27
C ASN A 155 -15.01 -8.09 -5.97
N TYR A 156 -13.99 -7.26 -5.83
CA TYR A 156 -13.20 -7.11 -4.62
C TYR A 156 -14.08 -6.62 -3.46
N LEU A 157 -14.80 -5.51 -3.64
CA LEU A 157 -15.66 -4.93 -2.62
C LEU A 157 -16.76 -5.92 -2.16
N ASN A 158 -17.39 -6.59 -3.11
CA ASN A 158 -18.37 -7.62 -2.78
C ASN A 158 -17.75 -8.76 -1.96
N TYR A 159 -16.55 -9.20 -2.33
CA TYR A 159 -15.86 -10.27 -1.62
C TYR A 159 -15.51 -9.88 -0.19
N VAL A 160 -14.83 -8.76 0.03
CA VAL A 160 -14.40 -8.37 1.38
C VAL A 160 -15.56 -7.98 2.30
N ARG A 161 -16.69 -7.51 1.74
CA ARG A 161 -17.86 -7.09 2.50
C ARG A 161 -18.82 -8.24 2.81
N ASN A 162 -18.94 -9.25 1.94
CA ASN A 162 -20.02 -10.23 1.99
C ASN A 162 -19.57 -11.70 2.11
N SER A 163 -18.26 -12.02 2.00
CA SER A 163 -17.78 -13.41 2.09
C SER A 163 -17.81 -14.01 3.51
N GLY A 164 -17.99 -13.18 4.55
CA GLY A 164 -17.83 -13.61 5.93
C GLY A 164 -16.36 -13.82 6.37
N ARG A 165 -15.40 -13.58 5.47
CA ARG A 165 -13.95 -13.76 5.75
C ARG A 165 -13.28 -12.50 6.28
N TYR A 166 -13.91 -11.34 6.08
CA TYR A 166 -13.40 -10.03 6.46
C TYR A 166 -14.48 -9.23 7.18
N ARG A 167 -14.03 -8.34 8.08
CA ARG A 167 -14.81 -7.20 8.52
C ARG A 167 -14.29 -6.00 7.77
N SER A 168 -15.10 -5.49 6.85
CA SER A 168 -14.70 -4.45 5.93
C SER A 168 -15.51 -3.18 6.11
N ARG A 169 -14.88 -2.02 5.90
CA ARG A 169 -15.51 -0.70 5.92
C ARG A 169 -14.85 0.24 4.93
N PHE A 170 -15.67 1.08 4.31
CA PHE A 170 -15.18 2.21 3.52
C PHE A 170 -14.82 3.38 4.43
N LEU A 171 -13.60 3.89 4.29
CA LEU A 171 -13.11 5.09 4.95
C LEU A 171 -13.08 6.22 3.92
N LYS A 172 -14.06 7.12 3.98
CA LYS A 172 -14.14 8.28 3.08
C LYS A 172 -13.07 9.31 3.42
N LEU A 173 -12.29 9.73 2.43
CA LEU A 173 -11.15 10.64 2.55
C LEU A 173 -11.20 11.68 1.41
N GLY A 174 -11.93 12.76 1.65
CA GLY A 174 -12.23 13.75 0.61
C GLY A 174 -13.24 13.20 -0.41
N GLU A 175 -12.91 13.23 -1.69
CA GLU A 175 -13.76 12.74 -2.78
C GLU A 175 -13.65 11.23 -2.99
N ASP A 176 -12.61 10.61 -2.46
CA ASP A 176 -12.33 9.18 -2.60
C ASP A 176 -12.15 8.50 -1.22
N GLY A 177 -11.47 7.37 -1.13
CA GLY A 177 -11.17 6.72 0.13
C GLY A 177 -10.61 5.31 0.01
N PHE A 178 -10.40 4.72 1.18
CA PHE A 178 -9.92 3.36 1.34
C PHE A 178 -11.04 2.39 1.70
N GLU A 179 -11.00 1.20 1.15
CA GLU A 179 -11.67 0.07 1.76
C GLU A 179 -10.70 -0.61 2.72
N VAL A 180 -11.05 -0.63 4.00
CA VAL A 180 -10.21 -1.22 5.06
C VAL A 180 -10.86 -2.51 5.52
N SER A 181 -10.19 -3.63 5.31
CA SER A 181 -10.71 -4.99 5.54
C SER A 181 -9.83 -5.74 6.54
N VAL A 182 -10.39 -6.16 7.66
CA VAL A 182 -9.70 -6.96 8.68
C VAL A 182 -10.08 -8.42 8.51
N LYS A 183 -9.10 -9.31 8.36
CA LYS A 183 -9.32 -10.76 8.24
C LYS A 183 -9.85 -11.33 9.55
N LEU A 184 -10.93 -12.14 9.48
CA LEU A 184 -11.58 -12.80 10.60
C LEU A 184 -10.97 -14.15 10.95
#